data_d684379a191b71d3c5b6d02d17701573
#
_entry.id   d684379a191b71d3c5b6d02d17701573
#
_cell.length_a   1.000
_cell.length_b   1.000
_cell.length_c   1.000
_cell.angle_alpha   90.00
_cell.angle_beta   90.00
_cell.angle_gamma   90.00
#
_symmetry.space_group_name_H-M   'P 1'
#
loop_
_entity.id
_entity.type
_entity.pdbx_description
1 polymer ?
#
loop_
_entity_poly.entity_id
_entity_poly.type
_entity_poly.pdbx_seq_one_letter_code
_entity_poly.pdbx_strand_id
1 'polypeptide(L)'
;KTWSVSVSDLLDELPGINTDGIGRVAFEPESGYVDPHAMVEAVVNQGVINGGEFTINNPVIGIDTSGNTSIVKTPAGDIETKIVINAAGPWAHQIGLWMDIDLPLEISREQDIMVRPNNDTSVITRCVSNMVDRTYIRAEPDGLVLVGTGHPKENKPANPDLYKKEADQEFVAETSRLLGHRFPSLSGSEVVKSWAGLYTITPDWNMILDRSPVHENHYLAVGGSGHSLKISPAMGQCLAEMIVFGEAKTVDISDLNARRFDTGQIVQSTYGGNRN
;
A
#
# COMPACT_ATOMS: atom_id res chain seq x y z
N LYS A 1 17.31 -8.36 8.92
CA LYS A 1 18.19 -7.75 9.96
C LYS A 1 18.38 -6.29 9.59
N THR A 2 18.17 -5.38 10.54
CA THR A 2 18.37 -3.95 10.38
C THR A 2 19.56 -3.53 11.22
N TRP A 3 20.47 -2.75 10.66
CA TRP A 3 21.64 -2.22 11.35
C TRP A 3 21.58 -0.69 11.39
N SER A 4 21.99 -0.10 12.51
CA SER A 4 22.31 1.30 12.55
C SER A 4 23.71 1.49 11.99
N VAL A 5 23.86 2.32 10.97
CA VAL A 5 25.13 2.64 10.34
C VAL A 5 25.46 4.13 10.47
N SER A 6 26.72 4.47 10.36
CA SER A 6 27.15 5.88 10.42
C SER A 6 26.80 6.61 9.11
N VAL A 7 26.85 7.95 9.15
CA VAL A 7 26.70 8.76 7.94
C VAL A 7 27.88 8.53 6.97
N SER A 8 29.07 8.19 7.47
CA SER A 8 30.20 7.82 6.61
C SER A 8 29.95 6.52 5.85
N ASP A 9 29.39 5.49 6.51
CA ASP A 9 29.04 4.23 5.85
C ASP A 9 27.93 4.42 4.79
N LEU A 10 27.04 5.40 5.02
CA LEU A 10 26.03 5.77 4.03
C LEU A 10 26.66 6.25 2.70
N LEU A 11 27.77 7.00 2.77
CA LEU A 11 28.46 7.49 1.58
C LEU A 11 29.10 6.37 0.75
N ASP A 12 29.47 5.26 1.40
CA ASP A 12 29.98 4.07 0.71
C ASP A 12 28.87 3.33 -0.03
N GLU A 13 27.66 3.29 0.58
CA GLU A 13 26.49 2.64 -0.02
C GLU A 13 25.78 3.50 -1.07
N LEU A 14 25.77 4.82 -0.90
CA LEU A 14 25.11 5.79 -1.79
C LEU A 14 26.09 6.95 -2.10
N PRO A 15 27.02 6.74 -3.03
CA PRO A 15 28.00 7.76 -3.41
C PRO A 15 27.32 9.04 -3.94
N GLY A 16 27.74 10.18 -3.40
CA GLY A 16 27.23 11.48 -3.84
C GLY A 16 25.89 11.89 -3.25
N ILE A 17 25.34 11.14 -2.28
CA ILE A 17 24.19 11.59 -1.51
C ILE A 17 24.57 12.82 -0.67
N ASN A 18 23.71 13.83 -0.67
CA ASN A 18 23.83 14.93 0.29
C ASN A 18 23.36 14.45 1.67
N THR A 19 24.22 14.57 2.68
CA THR A 19 23.96 14.08 4.04
C THR A 19 23.38 15.14 4.97
N ASP A 20 23.09 16.34 4.48
CA ASP A 20 22.56 17.43 5.29
C ASP A 20 21.27 17.01 6.03
N GLY A 21 21.28 17.23 7.35
CA GLY A 21 20.17 16.90 8.23
C GLY A 21 20.05 15.40 8.58
N ILE A 22 20.88 14.52 8.03
CA ILE A 22 20.87 13.08 8.35
C ILE A 22 21.62 12.83 9.64
N GLY A 23 20.90 12.49 10.72
CA GLY A 23 21.51 12.18 12.01
C GLY A 23 21.70 10.69 12.26
N ARG A 24 20.88 9.85 11.62
CA ARG A 24 20.91 8.38 11.78
C ARG A 24 20.51 7.69 10.49
N VAL A 25 21.09 6.52 10.26
CA VAL A 25 20.80 5.67 9.11
C VAL A 25 20.48 4.27 9.59
N ALA A 26 19.37 3.71 9.08
CA ALA A 26 19.03 2.29 9.23
C ALA A 26 19.30 1.60 7.89
N PHE A 27 20.08 0.53 7.92
CA PHE A 27 20.44 -0.23 6.73
C PHE A 27 19.89 -1.65 6.80
N GLU A 28 19.21 -2.06 5.75
CA GLU A 28 18.63 -3.38 5.58
C GLU A 28 19.18 -4.05 4.32
N PRO A 29 20.30 -4.80 4.43
CA PRO A 29 21.01 -5.33 3.25
C PRO A 29 20.20 -6.36 2.46
N GLU A 30 19.27 -7.05 3.12
CA GLU A 30 18.43 -8.09 2.52
C GLU A 30 17.06 -7.56 2.07
N SER A 31 16.81 -6.25 2.21
CA SER A 31 15.58 -5.65 1.73
C SER A 31 15.66 -5.27 0.26
N GLY A 32 14.51 -5.07 -0.35
CA GLY A 32 14.41 -4.71 -1.75
C GLY A 32 13.00 -4.28 -2.12
N TYR A 33 12.72 -4.30 -3.40
CA TYR A 33 11.39 -4.04 -3.94
C TYR A 33 11.02 -5.11 -4.96
N VAL A 34 9.75 -5.20 -5.24
CA VAL A 34 9.18 -6.07 -6.26
C VAL A 34 8.38 -5.21 -7.25
N ASP A 35 8.38 -5.59 -8.51
CA ASP A 35 7.45 -5.02 -9.47
C ASP A 35 6.01 -5.40 -9.07
N PRO A 36 5.13 -4.42 -8.81
CA PRO A 36 3.79 -4.70 -8.30
C PRO A 36 2.91 -5.44 -9.32
N HIS A 37 3.09 -5.17 -10.62
CA HIS A 37 2.30 -5.83 -11.66
C HIS A 37 2.72 -7.28 -11.81
N ALA A 38 4.02 -7.55 -11.87
CA ALA A 38 4.55 -8.90 -11.95
C ALA A 38 4.18 -9.74 -10.71
N MET A 39 4.20 -9.13 -9.52
CA MET A 39 3.78 -9.81 -8.30
C MET A 39 2.31 -10.19 -8.34
N VAL A 40 1.42 -9.26 -8.70
CA VAL A 40 -0.03 -9.53 -8.79
C VAL A 40 -0.29 -10.61 -9.85
N GLU A 41 0.34 -10.52 -11.03
CA GLU A 41 0.21 -11.51 -12.07
C GLU A 41 0.64 -12.91 -11.60
N ALA A 42 1.76 -13.01 -10.91
CA ALA A 42 2.27 -14.28 -10.38
C ALA A 42 1.29 -14.90 -9.36
N VAL A 43 0.72 -14.08 -8.46
CA VAL A 43 -0.26 -14.55 -7.46
C VAL A 43 -1.56 -15.00 -8.14
N VAL A 44 -2.05 -14.23 -9.11
CA VAL A 44 -3.27 -14.59 -9.89
C VAL A 44 -3.04 -15.89 -10.65
N ASN A 45 -1.92 -16.02 -11.36
CA ASN A 45 -1.60 -17.25 -12.11
C ASN A 45 -1.52 -18.47 -11.18
N GLN A 46 -0.91 -18.32 -10.01
CA GLN A 46 -0.87 -19.40 -9.03
C GLN A 46 -2.27 -19.72 -8.48
N GLY A 47 -3.12 -18.72 -8.30
CA GLY A 47 -4.52 -18.90 -7.93
C GLY A 47 -5.31 -19.70 -8.97
N VAL A 48 -5.12 -19.39 -10.26
CA VAL A 48 -5.76 -20.14 -11.37
C VAL A 48 -5.28 -21.60 -11.40
N ILE A 49 -3.97 -21.84 -11.26
CA ILE A 49 -3.41 -23.20 -11.18
C ILE A 49 -4.06 -24.02 -10.06
N ASN A 50 -4.40 -23.37 -8.95
CA ASN A 50 -5.08 -23.99 -7.80
C ASN A 50 -6.61 -24.02 -7.92
N GLY A 51 -7.18 -23.73 -9.09
CA GLY A 51 -8.62 -23.80 -9.36
C GLY A 51 -9.40 -22.53 -9.03
N GLY A 52 -8.73 -21.42 -8.76
CA GLY A 52 -9.37 -20.12 -8.60
C GLY A 52 -9.86 -19.55 -9.94
N GLU A 53 -10.98 -18.86 -9.92
CA GLU A 53 -11.52 -18.14 -11.07
C GLU A 53 -11.37 -16.62 -10.85
N PHE A 54 -10.86 -15.91 -11.86
CA PHE A 54 -10.68 -14.47 -11.83
C PHE A 54 -11.48 -13.82 -12.96
N THR A 55 -12.49 -13.06 -12.60
CA THR A 55 -13.34 -12.35 -13.55
C THR A 55 -12.98 -10.87 -13.54
N ILE A 56 -12.46 -10.37 -14.65
CA ILE A 56 -12.15 -8.95 -14.87
C ILE A 56 -13.34 -8.24 -15.54
N ASN A 57 -13.39 -6.92 -15.40
CA ASN A 57 -14.45 -6.07 -15.98
C ASN A 57 -15.88 -6.48 -15.52
N ASN A 58 -15.98 -7.03 -14.32
CA ASN A 58 -17.25 -7.44 -13.74
C ASN A 58 -17.34 -6.91 -12.29
N PRO A 59 -17.64 -5.63 -12.12
CA PRO A 59 -17.70 -5.02 -10.79
C PRO A 59 -18.82 -5.61 -9.96
N VAL A 60 -18.60 -5.72 -8.66
CA VAL A 60 -19.67 -5.98 -7.70
C VAL A 60 -20.53 -4.72 -7.59
N ILE A 61 -21.85 -4.87 -7.74
CA ILE A 61 -22.82 -3.77 -7.71
C ILE A 61 -23.80 -3.87 -6.54
N GLY A 62 -23.67 -4.89 -5.70
CA GLY A 62 -24.43 -5.09 -4.48
C GLY A 62 -24.15 -6.45 -3.86
N ILE A 63 -24.46 -6.59 -2.57
CA ILE A 63 -24.43 -7.86 -1.85
C ILE A 63 -25.72 -7.96 -1.05
N ASP A 64 -26.42 -9.10 -1.16
CA ASP A 64 -27.58 -9.43 -0.35
C ASP A 64 -27.17 -10.48 0.69
N THR A 65 -27.30 -10.13 1.95
CA THR A 65 -26.91 -10.94 3.10
C THR A 65 -28.09 -11.52 3.86
N SER A 66 -29.30 -11.36 3.36
CA SER A 66 -30.56 -11.70 4.07
C SER A 66 -30.83 -13.23 4.20
N GLY A 67 -30.09 -14.05 3.45
CA GLY A 67 -30.22 -15.51 3.43
C GLY A 67 -29.18 -16.26 4.25
N ASN A 68 -29.18 -17.59 4.14
CA ASN A 68 -28.14 -18.45 4.70
C ASN A 68 -26.83 -18.40 3.88
N THR A 69 -26.91 -17.88 2.65
CA THR A 69 -25.81 -17.61 1.74
C THR A 69 -25.89 -16.15 1.32
N SER A 70 -24.77 -15.58 0.91
CA SER A 70 -24.75 -14.24 0.34
C SER A 70 -24.92 -14.28 -1.17
N ILE A 71 -25.65 -13.32 -1.72
CA ILE A 71 -25.79 -13.12 -3.17
C ILE A 71 -24.96 -11.91 -3.58
N VAL A 72 -23.86 -12.14 -4.25
CA VAL A 72 -23.01 -11.08 -4.81
C VAL A 72 -23.53 -10.71 -6.19
N LYS A 73 -24.02 -9.48 -6.35
CA LYS A 73 -24.64 -9.00 -7.59
C LYS A 73 -23.58 -8.41 -8.51
N THR A 74 -23.60 -8.84 -9.77
CA THR A 74 -22.69 -8.33 -10.81
C THR A 74 -23.42 -8.14 -12.14
N PRO A 75 -22.90 -7.31 -13.07
CA PRO A 75 -23.49 -7.17 -14.41
C PRO A 75 -23.54 -8.48 -15.21
N ALA A 76 -22.64 -9.43 -14.93
CA ALA A 76 -22.59 -10.73 -15.61
C ALA A 76 -23.56 -11.76 -14.99
N GLY A 77 -24.21 -11.42 -13.87
CA GLY A 77 -25.14 -12.28 -13.13
C GLY A 77 -24.80 -12.36 -11.66
N ASP A 78 -25.69 -12.93 -10.89
CA ASP A 78 -25.57 -13.08 -9.46
C ASP A 78 -24.74 -14.32 -9.10
N ILE A 79 -23.92 -14.20 -8.06
CA ILE A 79 -23.07 -15.26 -7.53
C ILE A 79 -23.54 -15.60 -6.12
N GLU A 80 -24.09 -16.80 -5.94
CA GLU A 80 -24.41 -17.31 -4.62
C GLU A 80 -23.18 -17.92 -3.97
N THR A 81 -22.88 -17.50 -2.74
CA THR A 81 -21.71 -17.98 -1.99
C THR A 81 -21.97 -18.07 -0.49
N LYS A 82 -21.26 -18.96 0.18
CA LYS A 82 -21.26 -19.05 1.65
C LYS A 82 -20.29 -18.09 2.30
N ILE A 83 -19.22 -17.69 1.60
CA ILE A 83 -18.13 -16.87 2.16
C ILE A 83 -17.91 -15.68 1.25
N VAL A 84 -17.82 -14.48 1.83
CA VAL A 84 -17.45 -13.25 1.12
C VAL A 84 -16.22 -12.65 1.78
N ILE A 85 -15.24 -12.26 0.95
CA ILE A 85 -14.06 -11.54 1.41
C ILE A 85 -14.06 -10.16 0.76
N ASN A 86 -14.15 -9.11 1.58
CA ASN A 86 -13.96 -7.75 1.11
C ASN A 86 -12.45 -7.43 1.04
N ALA A 87 -11.92 -7.36 -0.16
CA ALA A 87 -10.55 -6.92 -0.45
C ALA A 87 -10.55 -5.79 -1.50
N ALA A 88 -11.62 -4.97 -1.52
CA ALA A 88 -11.95 -4.05 -2.60
C ALA A 88 -11.14 -2.72 -2.57
N GLY A 89 -10.07 -2.63 -1.77
CA GLY A 89 -9.19 -1.45 -1.75
C GLY A 89 -9.96 -0.13 -1.56
N PRO A 90 -9.89 0.83 -2.48
CA PRO A 90 -10.57 2.11 -2.35
C PRO A 90 -12.10 2.03 -2.32
N TRP A 91 -12.70 0.94 -2.79
CA TRP A 91 -14.16 0.70 -2.74
C TRP A 91 -14.59 -0.15 -1.55
N ALA A 92 -13.66 -0.51 -0.66
CA ALA A 92 -13.94 -1.43 0.45
C ALA A 92 -14.99 -0.89 1.43
N HIS A 93 -15.08 0.42 1.63
CA HIS A 93 -16.13 1.03 2.45
C HIS A 93 -17.53 0.76 1.86
N GLN A 94 -17.72 0.99 0.55
CA GLN A 94 -18.99 0.73 -0.12
C GLN A 94 -19.38 -0.76 -0.07
N ILE A 95 -18.42 -1.66 -0.29
CA ILE A 95 -18.64 -3.10 -0.15
C ILE A 95 -18.99 -3.45 1.29
N GLY A 96 -18.33 -2.82 2.26
CA GLY A 96 -18.64 -2.95 3.68
C GLY A 96 -20.09 -2.61 4.01
N LEU A 97 -20.60 -1.49 3.49
CA LEU A 97 -22.01 -1.10 3.67
C LEU A 97 -22.99 -2.15 3.11
N TRP A 98 -22.66 -2.81 2.01
CA TRP A 98 -23.48 -3.94 1.50
C TRP A 98 -23.32 -5.21 2.32
N MET A 99 -22.36 -5.27 3.21
CA MET A 99 -22.11 -6.36 4.16
C MET A 99 -22.54 -5.96 5.60
N ASP A 100 -23.37 -4.93 5.74
CA ASP A 100 -23.88 -4.39 7.00
C ASP A 100 -22.81 -3.91 8.00
N ILE A 101 -21.64 -3.51 7.47
CA ILE A 101 -20.55 -2.98 8.29
C ILE A 101 -20.07 -1.61 7.76
N ASP A 102 -20.04 -0.62 8.66
CA ASP A 102 -19.47 0.70 8.40
C ASP A 102 -17.97 0.68 8.77
N LEU A 103 -17.11 0.71 7.74
CA LEU A 103 -15.67 0.64 7.90
C LEU A 103 -15.08 2.05 7.97
N PRO A 104 -14.27 2.40 9.00
CA PRO A 104 -13.68 3.73 9.14
C PRO A 104 -12.50 3.92 8.16
N LEU A 105 -12.79 3.99 6.88
CA LEU A 105 -11.81 4.08 5.81
C LEU A 105 -11.84 5.47 5.15
N GLU A 106 -10.68 6.06 5.01
CA GLU A 106 -10.47 7.27 4.23
C GLU A 106 -9.71 6.93 2.94
N ILE A 107 -10.04 7.61 1.85
CA ILE A 107 -9.31 7.50 0.59
C ILE A 107 -8.42 8.73 0.44
N SER A 108 -7.11 8.50 0.29
CA SER A 108 -6.13 9.56 0.05
C SER A 108 -5.50 9.40 -1.33
N ARG A 109 -5.38 10.53 -2.03
CA ARG A 109 -4.69 10.61 -3.32
C ARG A 109 -3.21 10.79 -3.10
N GLU A 110 -2.42 9.85 -3.60
CA GLU A 110 -0.96 9.80 -3.48
C GLU A 110 -0.31 9.98 -4.84
N GLN A 111 0.86 10.63 -4.88
CA GLN A 111 1.50 11.02 -6.13
C GLN A 111 2.95 10.57 -6.18
N ASP A 112 3.39 10.20 -7.39
CA ASP A 112 4.75 9.82 -7.71
C ASP A 112 5.22 10.47 -9.01
N ILE A 113 6.52 10.63 -9.13
CA ILE A 113 7.19 10.97 -10.38
C ILE A 113 8.21 9.90 -10.77
N MET A 114 8.46 9.79 -12.05
CA MET A 114 9.56 9.02 -12.60
C MET A 114 10.44 9.93 -13.42
N VAL A 115 11.72 9.93 -13.12
CA VAL A 115 12.67 10.80 -13.79
C VAL A 115 13.69 9.99 -14.59
N ARG A 116 14.15 10.58 -15.69
CA ARG A 116 15.31 10.14 -16.46
C ARG A 116 16.49 11.00 -16.05
N PRO A 117 17.48 10.45 -15.37
CA PRO A 117 18.69 11.17 -15.03
C PRO A 117 19.42 11.67 -16.26
N ASN A 118 19.99 12.89 -16.17
CA ASN A 118 20.84 13.44 -17.21
C ASN A 118 22.25 12.81 -17.22
N ASN A 119 22.61 12.17 -16.10
CA ASN A 119 23.93 11.57 -15.86
C ASN A 119 23.75 10.11 -15.40
N ASP A 120 24.86 9.44 -15.12
CA ASP A 120 24.89 8.06 -14.65
C ASP A 120 24.03 7.87 -13.39
N THR A 121 23.15 6.83 -13.42
CA THR A 121 22.26 6.43 -12.33
C THR A 121 22.92 5.55 -11.29
N SER A 122 24.19 5.21 -11.46
CA SER A 122 24.94 4.33 -10.54
C SER A 122 24.95 4.81 -9.08
N VAL A 123 24.55 6.06 -8.85
CA VAL A 123 24.42 6.66 -7.51
C VAL A 123 23.23 6.13 -6.71
N ILE A 124 22.19 5.58 -7.36
CA ILE A 124 21.00 5.01 -6.67
C ILE A 124 21.13 3.49 -6.65
N THR A 125 21.95 2.98 -5.78
CA THR A 125 22.23 1.53 -5.62
C THR A 125 21.22 0.83 -4.70
N ARG A 126 20.40 1.58 -3.98
CA ARG A 126 19.48 1.09 -2.95
C ARG A 126 18.12 1.78 -3.04
N CYS A 127 17.09 1.13 -2.47
CA CYS A 127 15.86 1.84 -2.13
C CYS A 127 16.11 2.73 -0.92
N VAL A 128 15.78 3.99 -1.02
CA VAL A 128 16.01 5.00 0.02
C VAL A 128 14.68 5.50 0.54
N SER A 129 14.44 5.37 1.85
CA SER A 129 13.36 6.07 2.55
C SER A 129 13.98 7.19 3.37
N ASN A 130 13.77 8.42 2.95
CA ASN A 130 14.37 9.60 3.55
C ASN A 130 13.34 10.34 4.40
N MET A 131 13.46 10.17 5.71
CA MET A 131 12.54 10.78 6.67
C MET A 131 12.81 12.29 6.88
N VAL A 132 14.00 12.79 6.51
CA VAL A 132 14.36 14.22 6.61
C VAL A 132 13.60 15.02 5.56
N ASP A 133 13.65 14.60 4.30
CA ASP A 133 12.96 15.24 3.18
C ASP A 133 11.56 14.66 2.94
N ARG A 134 11.18 13.64 3.69
CA ARG A 134 9.91 12.92 3.53
C ARG A 134 9.72 12.37 2.11
N THR A 135 10.77 11.77 1.56
CA THR A 135 10.77 11.18 0.22
C THR A 135 11.16 9.72 0.28
N TYR A 136 10.72 8.97 -0.71
CA TYR A 136 11.31 7.67 -1.04
C TYR A 136 11.79 7.67 -2.48
N ILE A 137 12.91 7.00 -2.69
CA ILE A 137 13.63 7.03 -3.96
C ILE A 137 14.11 5.61 -4.25
N ARG A 138 13.96 5.16 -5.48
CA ARG A 138 14.53 3.90 -5.93
C ARG A 138 14.89 3.93 -7.41
N ALA A 139 15.90 3.17 -7.79
CA ALA A 139 16.17 2.90 -9.19
C ALA A 139 15.08 1.97 -9.76
N GLU A 140 14.72 2.23 -11.01
CA GLU A 140 13.83 1.41 -11.81
C GLU A 140 14.61 0.76 -12.96
N PRO A 141 14.06 -0.28 -13.60
CA PRO A 141 14.61 -0.77 -14.86
C PRO A 141 14.78 0.37 -15.88
N ASP A 142 15.66 0.18 -16.85
CA ASP A 142 15.96 1.15 -17.91
C ASP A 142 16.62 2.47 -17.43
N GLY A 143 17.22 2.45 -16.22
CA GLY A 143 17.94 3.59 -15.67
C GLY A 143 17.06 4.76 -15.23
N LEU A 144 15.77 4.53 -15.04
CA LEU A 144 14.85 5.51 -14.48
C LEU A 144 14.95 5.54 -12.95
N VAL A 145 14.47 6.60 -12.35
CA VAL A 145 14.38 6.75 -10.89
C VAL A 145 12.96 7.15 -10.51
N LEU A 146 12.34 6.33 -9.65
CA LEU A 146 11.05 6.63 -9.05
C LEU A 146 11.26 7.45 -7.78
N VAL A 147 10.46 8.51 -7.64
CA VAL A 147 10.46 9.36 -6.45
C VAL A 147 9.03 9.66 -6.02
N GLY A 148 8.75 9.42 -4.76
CA GLY A 148 7.49 9.78 -4.13
C GLY A 148 7.69 10.42 -2.77
N THR A 149 6.59 10.84 -2.12
CA THR A 149 6.63 11.42 -0.78
C THR A 149 6.20 10.42 0.28
N GLY A 150 6.99 10.35 1.35
CA GLY A 150 6.75 9.49 2.51
C GLY A 150 6.02 10.21 3.64
N HIS A 151 5.80 9.50 4.72
CA HIS A 151 5.17 10.03 5.94
C HIS A 151 6.17 10.78 6.84
N PRO A 152 5.69 11.66 7.74
CA PRO A 152 4.30 12.10 7.88
C PRO A 152 3.89 13.08 6.79
N LYS A 153 2.66 12.95 6.30
CA LYS A 153 2.05 13.87 5.33
C LYS A 153 0.55 14.01 5.59
N GLU A 154 -0.05 15.07 5.10
CA GLU A 154 -1.49 15.27 5.15
C GLU A 154 -2.19 14.34 4.15
N ASN A 155 -3.31 13.76 4.56
CA ASN A 155 -4.19 13.04 3.67
C ASN A 155 -4.81 13.99 2.65
N LYS A 156 -4.89 13.56 1.41
CA LYS A 156 -5.58 14.28 0.33
C LYS A 156 -6.85 13.51 -0.05
N PRO A 157 -8.00 13.82 0.58
CA PRO A 157 -9.25 13.09 0.35
C PRO A 157 -9.59 13.02 -1.13
N ALA A 158 -10.02 11.85 -1.58
CA ALA A 158 -10.35 11.62 -2.97
C ALA A 158 -11.55 10.70 -3.14
N ASN A 159 -12.32 10.94 -4.20
CA ASN A 159 -13.32 9.99 -4.66
C ASN A 159 -12.64 8.94 -5.55
N PRO A 160 -12.77 7.63 -5.28
CA PRO A 160 -12.07 6.59 -6.03
C PRO A 160 -12.47 6.52 -7.51
N ASP A 161 -13.67 6.97 -7.86
CA ASP A 161 -14.17 6.95 -9.23
C ASP A 161 -13.83 8.22 -10.04
N LEU A 162 -13.49 9.33 -9.34
CA LEU A 162 -13.40 10.66 -9.96
C LEU A 162 -12.08 11.40 -9.68
N TYR A 163 -11.06 10.74 -9.11
CA TYR A 163 -9.82 11.42 -8.78
C TYR A 163 -8.97 11.72 -10.03
N LYS A 164 -8.22 12.82 -9.97
CA LYS A 164 -7.24 13.19 -11.00
C LYS A 164 -6.07 12.20 -10.98
N LYS A 165 -5.83 11.51 -12.09
CA LYS A 165 -4.80 10.46 -12.24
C LYS A 165 -3.40 11.01 -12.52
N GLU A 166 -3.30 12.24 -13.03
CA GLU A 166 -2.03 12.94 -13.23
C GLU A 166 -1.57 13.58 -11.93
N ALA A 167 -0.27 13.63 -11.70
CA ALA A 167 0.29 14.38 -10.58
C ALA A 167 0.10 15.90 -10.76
N ASP A 168 0.05 16.62 -9.66
CA ASP A 168 -0.05 18.07 -9.67
C ASP A 168 1.32 18.68 -10.01
N GLN A 169 1.33 19.76 -10.77
CA GLN A 169 2.59 20.42 -11.20
C GLN A 169 3.43 20.89 -10.01
N GLU A 170 2.78 21.37 -8.96
CA GLU A 170 3.44 21.77 -7.73
C GLU A 170 4.15 20.58 -7.05
N PHE A 171 3.47 19.42 -6.99
CA PHE A 171 4.06 18.18 -6.49
C PHE A 171 5.28 17.77 -7.33
N VAL A 172 5.15 17.80 -8.65
CA VAL A 172 6.23 17.45 -9.59
C VAL A 172 7.45 18.37 -9.36
N ALA A 173 7.24 19.68 -9.26
CA ALA A 173 8.30 20.64 -9.04
C ALA A 173 9.00 20.45 -7.70
N GLU A 174 8.24 20.29 -6.61
CA GLU A 174 8.81 20.14 -5.27
C GLU A 174 9.54 18.79 -5.13
N THR A 175 8.96 17.69 -5.61
CA THR A 175 9.60 16.38 -5.55
C THR A 175 10.88 16.33 -6.37
N SER A 176 10.92 16.98 -7.55
CA SER A 176 12.15 17.13 -8.34
C SER A 176 13.21 17.96 -7.63
N ARG A 177 12.81 19.02 -6.95
CA ARG A 177 13.71 19.84 -6.13
C ARG A 177 14.33 19.04 -4.98
N LEU A 178 13.51 18.27 -4.24
CA LEU A 178 13.95 17.41 -3.14
C LEU A 178 14.90 16.31 -3.63
N LEU A 179 14.61 15.70 -4.78
CA LEU A 179 15.53 14.74 -5.42
C LEU A 179 16.88 15.37 -5.70
N GLY A 180 16.90 16.54 -6.36
CA GLY A 180 18.15 17.25 -6.69
C GLY A 180 18.91 17.77 -5.46
N HIS A 181 18.19 18.09 -4.36
CA HIS A 181 18.81 18.41 -3.08
C HIS A 181 19.51 17.19 -2.48
N ARG A 182 18.83 16.04 -2.45
CA ARG A 182 19.35 14.80 -1.84
C ARG A 182 20.40 14.11 -2.69
N PHE A 183 20.26 14.14 -4.00
CA PHE A 183 21.21 13.63 -4.98
C PHE A 183 21.57 14.72 -6.00
N PRO A 184 22.58 15.55 -5.73
CA PRO A 184 22.93 16.67 -6.59
C PRO A 184 23.21 16.28 -8.06
N SER A 185 23.73 15.08 -8.29
CA SER A 185 23.95 14.53 -9.65
C SER A 185 22.65 14.32 -10.44
N LEU A 186 21.51 14.24 -9.76
CA LEU A 186 20.18 14.07 -10.37
C LEU A 186 19.42 15.40 -10.48
N SER A 187 20.05 16.52 -10.13
CA SER A 187 19.42 17.84 -10.29
C SER A 187 19.15 18.13 -11.77
N GLY A 188 17.95 18.62 -12.07
CA GLY A 188 17.53 18.90 -13.44
C GLY A 188 17.22 17.67 -14.29
N SER A 189 17.08 16.48 -13.70
CA SER A 189 16.62 15.28 -14.41
C SER A 189 15.25 15.51 -15.06
N GLU A 190 15.04 14.90 -16.22
CA GLU A 190 13.77 14.97 -16.96
C GLU A 190 12.68 14.17 -16.28
N VAL A 191 11.53 14.76 -15.98
CA VAL A 191 10.35 14.03 -15.52
C VAL A 191 9.67 13.38 -16.71
N VAL A 192 9.81 12.07 -16.86
CA VAL A 192 9.26 11.30 -17.99
C VAL A 192 7.86 10.78 -17.76
N LYS A 193 7.47 10.65 -16.48
CA LYS A 193 6.13 10.21 -16.08
C LYS A 193 5.78 10.76 -14.70
N SER A 194 4.52 11.09 -14.53
CA SER A 194 3.96 11.39 -13.22
C SER A 194 2.54 10.85 -13.12
N TRP A 195 2.13 10.42 -11.95
CA TRP A 195 0.80 9.87 -11.76
C TRP A 195 0.32 10.05 -10.33
N ALA A 196 -0.96 9.77 -10.12
CA ALA A 196 -1.54 9.63 -8.80
C ALA A 196 -2.22 8.27 -8.68
N GLY A 197 -2.13 7.70 -7.49
CA GLY A 197 -2.83 6.50 -7.03
C GLY A 197 -3.67 6.78 -5.80
N LEU A 198 -4.27 5.75 -5.25
CA LEU A 198 -5.11 5.88 -4.07
C LEU A 198 -4.59 4.98 -2.93
N TYR A 199 -4.54 5.55 -1.74
CA TYR A 199 -4.44 4.79 -0.50
C TYR A 199 -5.81 4.68 0.15
N THR A 200 -6.07 3.53 0.74
CA THR A 200 -7.22 3.31 1.62
C THR A 200 -6.69 3.24 3.03
N ILE A 201 -7.00 4.25 3.82
CA ILE A 201 -6.36 4.54 5.09
C ILE A 201 -7.33 4.26 6.23
N THR A 202 -6.87 3.56 7.25
CA THR A 202 -7.54 3.40 8.55
C THR A 202 -7.10 4.50 9.53
N PRO A 203 -7.86 4.79 10.58
CA PRO A 203 -7.49 5.83 11.55
C PRO A 203 -6.11 5.63 12.20
N ASP A 204 -5.65 4.39 12.36
CA ASP A 204 -4.35 4.04 12.95
C ASP A 204 -3.29 3.62 11.93
N TRP A 205 -3.58 3.76 10.62
CA TRP A 205 -2.69 3.37 9.52
C TRP A 205 -2.34 1.88 9.47
N ASN A 206 -3.03 1.04 10.20
CA ASN A 206 -2.88 -0.41 10.14
C ASN A 206 -4.12 -1.03 9.52
N MET A 207 -3.92 -2.05 8.70
CA MET A 207 -5.02 -2.71 8.01
C MET A 207 -6.02 -3.35 8.97
N ILE A 208 -7.21 -3.60 8.44
CA ILE A 208 -8.17 -4.52 9.05
C ILE A 208 -8.00 -5.86 8.34
N LEU A 209 -7.65 -6.88 9.10
CA LEU A 209 -7.57 -8.26 8.64
C LEU A 209 -8.34 -9.12 9.66
N ASP A 210 -9.62 -9.36 9.38
CA ASP A 210 -10.53 -9.88 10.40
C ASP A 210 -11.70 -10.66 9.78
N ARG A 211 -12.38 -11.42 10.60
CA ARG A 211 -13.75 -11.84 10.33
C ARG A 211 -14.70 -10.66 10.60
N SER A 212 -15.74 -10.52 9.79
CA SER A 212 -16.75 -9.49 10.02
C SER A 212 -17.37 -9.63 11.43
N PRO A 213 -17.51 -8.54 12.18
CA PRO A 213 -18.19 -8.57 13.47
C PRO A 213 -19.72 -8.74 13.37
N VAL A 214 -20.28 -8.67 12.15
CA VAL A 214 -21.73 -8.73 11.88
C VAL A 214 -22.12 -10.08 11.31
N HIS A 215 -21.36 -10.61 10.34
CA HIS A 215 -21.67 -11.87 9.66
C HIS A 215 -20.50 -12.85 9.78
N GLU A 216 -20.73 -14.04 10.33
CA GLU A 216 -19.69 -15.03 10.61
C GLU A 216 -18.92 -15.50 9.37
N ASN A 217 -19.56 -15.48 8.20
CA ASN A 217 -18.97 -15.96 6.95
C ASN A 217 -18.42 -14.83 6.06
N HIS A 218 -18.34 -13.61 6.59
CA HIS A 218 -17.73 -12.49 5.90
C HIS A 218 -16.36 -12.15 6.49
N TYR A 219 -15.42 -11.79 5.63
CA TYR A 219 -14.05 -11.49 6.01
C TYR A 219 -13.59 -10.17 5.39
N LEU A 220 -12.64 -9.53 6.05
CA LEU A 220 -12.14 -8.21 5.72
C LEU A 220 -10.62 -8.24 5.52
N ALA A 221 -10.15 -7.73 4.38
CA ALA A 221 -8.75 -7.46 4.08
C ALA A 221 -8.64 -6.05 3.50
N VAL A 222 -8.82 -5.04 4.33
CA VAL A 222 -9.04 -3.66 3.90
C VAL A 222 -8.15 -2.66 4.63
N GLY A 223 -8.06 -1.43 4.14
CA GLY A 223 -7.34 -0.36 4.82
C GLY A 223 -5.82 -0.55 4.82
N GLY A 224 -5.25 -1.00 3.70
CA GLY A 224 -3.82 -1.29 3.57
C GLY A 224 -2.87 -0.11 3.74
N SER A 225 -3.39 1.11 3.85
CA SER A 225 -2.69 2.36 4.20
C SER A 225 -1.36 2.58 3.45
N GLY A 226 -1.30 2.12 2.18
CA GLY A 226 -0.15 2.30 1.30
C GLY A 226 1.00 1.31 1.50
N HIS A 227 0.90 0.33 2.38
CA HIS A 227 2.01 -0.61 2.66
C HIS A 227 1.63 -2.09 2.65
N SER A 228 0.44 -2.45 2.16
CA SER A 228 -0.05 -3.83 2.20
C SER A 228 0.50 -4.74 1.09
N LEU A 229 0.96 -4.22 -0.06
CA LEU A 229 1.41 -5.07 -1.16
C LEU A 229 2.48 -6.08 -0.72
N LYS A 230 3.52 -5.61 -0.05
CA LYS A 230 4.65 -6.44 0.40
C LYS A 230 4.27 -7.55 1.38
N ILE A 231 3.17 -7.38 2.11
CA ILE A 231 2.66 -8.35 3.10
C ILE A 231 1.43 -9.11 2.62
N SER A 232 0.94 -8.84 1.39
CA SER A 232 -0.28 -9.46 0.86
C SER A 232 -0.23 -11.00 0.81
N PRO A 233 0.90 -11.67 0.59
CA PRO A 233 0.95 -13.13 0.68
C PRO A 233 0.64 -13.65 2.10
N ALA A 234 1.20 -12.99 3.13
CA ALA A 234 0.91 -13.34 4.53
C ALA A 234 -0.55 -13.02 4.90
N MET A 235 -1.11 -11.91 4.39
CA MET A 235 -2.53 -11.59 4.57
C MET A 235 -3.43 -12.69 4.00
N GLY A 236 -3.16 -13.12 2.77
CA GLY A 236 -3.90 -14.19 2.12
C GLY A 236 -3.81 -15.52 2.90
N GLN A 237 -2.62 -15.85 3.40
CA GLN A 237 -2.39 -17.02 4.24
C GLN A 237 -3.20 -16.95 5.53
N CYS A 238 -3.14 -15.85 6.27
CA CYS A 238 -3.89 -15.67 7.51
C CYS A 238 -5.41 -15.74 7.29
N LEU A 239 -5.92 -15.12 6.21
CA LEU A 239 -7.34 -15.22 5.85
C LEU A 239 -7.76 -16.67 5.56
N ALA A 240 -6.97 -17.40 4.77
CA ALA A 240 -7.25 -18.80 4.49
C ALA A 240 -7.27 -19.65 5.76
N GLU A 241 -6.34 -19.40 6.68
CA GLU A 241 -6.29 -20.08 7.98
C GLU A 241 -7.52 -19.75 8.84
N MET A 242 -7.93 -18.48 8.90
CA MET A 242 -9.14 -18.06 9.61
C MET A 242 -10.39 -18.75 9.05
N ILE A 243 -10.49 -18.86 7.73
CA ILE A 243 -11.63 -19.53 7.06
C ILE A 243 -11.65 -21.03 7.35
N VAL A 244 -10.50 -21.69 7.29
CA VAL A 244 -10.41 -23.16 7.39
C VAL A 244 -10.35 -23.63 8.85
N PHE A 245 -9.63 -22.92 9.71
CA PHE A 245 -9.34 -23.33 11.08
C PHE A 245 -10.02 -22.46 12.15
N GLY A 246 -10.66 -21.35 11.75
CA GLY A 246 -11.28 -20.39 12.66
C GLY A 246 -10.34 -19.34 13.23
N GLU A 247 -9.05 -19.46 13.02
CA GLU A 247 -8.00 -18.56 13.53
C GLU A 247 -6.79 -18.51 12.60
N ALA A 248 -6.06 -17.40 12.56
CA ALA A 248 -4.77 -17.30 11.91
C ALA A 248 -3.70 -18.02 12.76
N LYS A 249 -2.83 -18.81 12.11
CA LYS A 249 -1.78 -19.61 12.75
C LYS A 249 -0.37 -19.15 12.40
N THR A 250 -0.21 -18.59 11.22
CA THR A 250 1.09 -18.13 10.71
C THR A 250 1.60 -16.92 11.46
N VAL A 251 0.70 -15.96 11.76
CA VAL A 251 1.02 -14.73 12.49
C VAL A 251 -0.18 -14.39 13.38
N ASP A 252 0.08 -13.90 14.58
CA ASP A 252 -0.96 -13.30 15.42
C ASP A 252 -1.44 -11.98 14.80
N ILE A 253 -2.70 -11.95 14.38
CA ILE A 253 -3.36 -10.80 13.78
C ILE A 253 -4.48 -10.25 14.66
N SER A 254 -4.56 -10.65 15.92
CA SER A 254 -5.65 -10.29 16.83
C SER A 254 -5.83 -8.78 17.00
N ASP A 255 -4.73 -8.01 16.92
CA ASP A 255 -4.76 -6.55 16.98
C ASP A 255 -5.30 -5.89 15.68
N LEU A 256 -5.39 -6.62 14.57
CA LEU A 256 -5.90 -6.12 13.29
C LEU A 256 -7.41 -6.23 13.14
N ASN A 257 -8.13 -6.50 14.23
CA ASN A 257 -9.58 -6.66 14.25
C ASN A 257 -10.31 -5.32 13.95
N ALA A 258 -11.51 -5.42 13.34
CA ALA A 258 -12.32 -4.26 12.98
C ALA A 258 -12.85 -3.47 14.19
N ARG A 259 -13.17 -4.18 15.29
CA ARG A 259 -13.77 -3.57 16.51
C ARG A 259 -12.79 -2.70 17.31
N ARG A 260 -11.48 -2.74 17.01
CA ARG A 260 -10.50 -1.89 17.71
C ARG A 260 -10.82 -0.39 17.60
N PHE A 261 -11.51 0.02 16.56
CA PHE A 261 -11.94 1.41 16.37
C PHE A 261 -13.14 1.76 17.25
N ASP A 262 -14.03 0.81 17.51
CA ASP A 262 -15.19 1.00 18.40
C ASP A 262 -14.75 1.06 19.88
N THR A 263 -13.74 0.28 20.23
CA THR A 263 -13.22 0.16 21.60
C THR A 263 -12.10 1.15 21.93
N GLY A 264 -11.57 1.86 20.92
CA GLY A 264 -10.42 2.76 21.08
C GLY A 264 -9.08 2.01 21.28
N GLN A 265 -9.04 0.70 21.05
CA GLN A 265 -7.82 -0.13 21.14
C GLN A 265 -7.02 -0.09 19.85
N ILE A 266 -6.68 1.10 19.39
CA ILE A 266 -5.93 1.30 18.15
C ILE A 266 -4.51 0.73 18.24
N VAL A 267 -3.99 0.24 17.12
CA VAL A 267 -2.62 -0.26 17.02
C VAL A 267 -1.65 0.91 17.09
N GLN A 268 -0.75 0.88 18.08
CA GLN A 268 0.30 1.88 18.21
C GLN A 268 1.42 1.57 17.20
N SER A 269 1.58 2.44 16.23
CA SER A 269 2.58 2.28 15.16
C SER A 269 3.36 3.58 14.96
N THR A 270 4.64 3.46 14.63
CA THR A 270 5.47 4.59 14.21
C THR A 270 5.28 4.90 12.72
N TYR A 271 4.53 4.10 12.00
CA TYR A 271 4.17 4.30 10.60
C TYR A 271 2.87 5.12 10.51
N GLY A 272 2.84 6.08 9.60
CA GLY A 272 1.64 6.89 9.36
C GLY A 272 1.41 8.05 10.34
N GLY A 273 0.14 8.42 10.48
CA GLY A 273 -0.30 9.67 11.12
C GLY A 273 -0.24 9.76 12.64
N ASN A 274 -0.03 8.65 13.37
CA ASN A 274 -0.01 8.64 14.84
C ASN A 274 1.33 9.07 15.44
N ARG A 275 1.96 10.07 14.86
CA ARG A 275 3.15 10.72 15.42
C ARG A 275 2.72 12.00 16.13
N ASN A 276 2.34 11.88 17.39
CA ASN A 276 2.32 13.00 18.32
C ASN A 276 3.72 13.23 18.89
#